data_493469346fea61da51ee6f5c5cc344bd
#
_entry.id   493469346fea61da51ee6f5c5cc344bd
#
_cell.length_a   1.000
_cell.length_b   1.000
_cell.length_c   1.000
_cell.angle_alpha   90.00
_cell.angle_beta   90.00
_cell.angle_gamma   90.00
#
_symmetry.space_group_name_H-M   'P 1'
#
loop_
_entity.id
_entity.type
_entity.pdbx_description
1 polymer ?
#
loop_
_entity_poly.entity_id
_entity_poly.type
_entity_poly.pdbx_seq_one_letter_code
_entity_poly.pdbx_strand_id
1 'polypeptide(L)' 'MSHTTPGQLLTVTEAAERLDTPVRFVRRLIAERRIPFHKIGRHVRIHTHDIDDFIAAGRVEARVNRR' A
#
# COMPACT_ATOMS: atom_id res chain seq x y z
N MET A 1 -7.27 20.85 -15.84
CA MET A 1 -7.02 20.27 -15.63
C MET A 1 -7.02 19.38 -15.29
N SER A 2 -6.95 19.04 -14.91
CA SER A 2 -6.86 18.30 -14.52
C SER A 2 -6.62 17.33 -14.38
N HIS A 3 -6.32 16.89 -14.01
CA HIS A 3 -6.03 15.97 -13.91
C HIS A 3 -6.26 15.11 -13.38
N THR A 4 -6.14 14.83 -13.50
CA THR A 4 -6.53 14.13 -12.71
C THR A 4 -5.86 12.99 -12.37
N THR A 5 -5.30 12.87 -11.42
CA THR A 5 -4.60 11.76 -10.97
C THR A 5 -5.51 10.92 -10.21
N PRO A 6 -5.79 9.81 -10.70
CA PRO A 6 -6.62 8.93 -9.95
C PRO A 6 -5.79 8.47 -8.77
N GLY A 7 -6.32 8.55 -7.62
CA GLY A 7 -5.64 8.14 -6.42
C GLY A 7 -5.15 9.29 -5.60
N GLN A 8 -4.57 9.00 -4.47
CA GLN A 8 -4.15 10.02 -3.53
C GLN A 8 -3.05 9.49 -2.62
N LEU A 9 -2.42 10.40 -1.91
CA LEU A 9 -1.40 10.04 -0.93
C LEU A 9 -2.07 9.76 0.40
N LEU A 10 -1.67 8.68 1.03
CA LEU A 10 -2.23 8.25 2.31
C LEU A 10 -1.19 8.35 3.40
N THR A 11 -1.65 8.60 4.61
CA THR A 11 -0.77 8.49 5.77
C THR A 11 -0.51 7.01 6.03
N VAL A 12 0.48 6.74 6.88
CA VAL A 12 0.77 5.37 7.28
C VAL A 12 -0.45 4.71 7.91
N THR A 13 -1.19 5.45 8.73
CA THR A 13 -2.38 4.94 9.37
C THR A 13 -3.47 4.60 8.35
N GLU A 14 -3.67 5.49 7.38
CA GLU A 14 -4.66 5.25 6.34
C GLU A 14 -4.29 4.06 5.47
N ALA A 15 -2.99 3.93 5.17
CA ALA A 15 -2.51 2.80 4.39
C ALA A 15 -2.76 1.49 5.14
N ALA A 16 -2.51 1.49 6.45
CA ALA A 16 -2.75 0.30 7.26
C ALA A 16 -4.22 -0.08 7.26
N GLU A 17 -5.10 0.92 7.34
CA GLU A 17 -6.54 0.66 7.28
C GLU A 17 -6.92 0.05 5.94
N ARG A 18 -6.34 0.57 4.88
CA ARG A 18 -6.67 0.07 3.55
C ARG A 18 -6.19 -1.36 3.34
N LEU A 19 -5.08 -1.72 3.98
CA LEU A 19 -4.54 -3.07 3.93
C LEU A 19 -5.17 -3.96 5.00
N ASP A 20 -5.93 -3.37 5.91
CA ASP A 20 -6.53 -4.09 7.03
C ASP A 20 -5.45 -4.78 7.86
N THR A 21 -4.39 -4.04 8.16
CA THR A 21 -3.26 -4.54 8.91
C THR A 21 -2.91 -3.55 10.01
N PRO A 22 -2.15 -3.97 11.01
CA PRO A 22 -1.67 -3.03 12.02
C PRO A 22 -0.71 -2.01 11.40
N VAL A 23 -0.67 -0.83 11.99
CA VAL A 23 0.22 0.22 11.52
C VAL A 23 1.67 -0.24 11.54
N ARG A 24 2.06 -1.02 12.55
CA ARG A 24 3.45 -1.49 12.65
C ARG A 24 3.87 -2.32 11.44
N PHE A 25 2.90 -3.00 10.82
CA PHE A 25 3.19 -3.78 9.62
C PHE A 25 3.59 -2.83 8.47
N VAL A 26 2.83 -1.75 8.29
CA VAL A 26 3.14 -0.78 7.25
C VAL A 26 4.48 -0.11 7.53
N ARG A 27 4.75 0.21 8.79
CA ARG A 27 6.04 0.82 9.13
C ARG A 27 7.19 -0.11 8.81
N ARG A 28 7.00 -1.41 9.00
CA ARG A 28 8.02 -2.39 8.64
C ARG A 28 8.24 -2.41 7.14
N LEU A 29 7.14 -2.38 6.36
CA LEU A 29 7.28 -2.37 4.90
C LEU A 29 8.11 -1.18 4.44
N ILE A 30 7.87 -0.02 5.05
CA ILE A 30 8.60 1.18 4.72
C ILE A 30 10.06 1.05 5.11
N ALA A 31 10.31 0.58 6.32
CA ALA A 31 11.68 0.44 6.83
C ALA A 31 12.48 -0.54 5.98
N GLU A 32 11.84 -1.57 5.48
CA GLU A 32 12.50 -2.59 4.66
C GLU A 32 12.43 -2.26 3.17
N ARG A 33 11.85 -1.13 2.85
CA ARG A 33 11.74 -0.66 1.46
C ARG A 33 11.01 -1.67 0.58
N ARG A 34 9.98 -2.28 1.13
CA ARG A 34 9.20 -3.27 0.40
C ARG A 34 7.97 -2.68 -0.27
N ILE A 35 7.73 -1.40 -0.04
CA ILE A 35 6.64 -0.69 -0.70
C ILE A 35 7.14 0.71 -1.00
N PRO A 36 6.85 1.24 -2.20
CA PRO A 36 7.24 2.61 -2.51
C PRO A 36 6.52 3.60 -1.59
N PHE A 37 7.22 4.66 -1.24
CA PHE A 37 6.60 5.70 -0.44
C PHE A 37 7.22 7.05 -0.80
N HIS A 38 6.52 8.11 -0.40
CA HIS A 38 6.98 9.46 -0.63
C HIS A 38 7.31 10.10 0.70
N LYS A 39 8.42 10.80 0.74
CA LYS A 39 8.79 11.53 1.93
C LYS A 39 8.68 13.00 1.63
N ILE A 40 7.70 13.65 2.23
CA ILE A 40 7.45 15.06 2.00
C ILE A 40 7.86 15.79 3.28
N GLY A 41 9.05 16.37 3.26
CA GLY A 41 9.64 16.85 4.47
C GLY A 41 9.88 15.68 5.40
N ARG A 42 9.25 15.70 6.57
CA ARG A 42 9.34 14.57 7.49
C ARG A 42 8.09 13.71 7.47
N HIS A 43 7.19 13.98 6.54
CA HIS A 43 5.93 13.25 6.46
C HIS A 43 6.06 12.13 5.45
N VAL A 44 5.72 10.91 5.86
CA VAL A 44 5.73 9.77 4.98
C VAL A 44 4.32 9.56 4.43
N ARG A 45 4.23 9.37 3.12
CA ARG A 45 2.94 9.14 2.45
C ARG A 45 3.08 8.02 1.46
N ILE A 46 2.01 7.26 1.28
CA ILE A 46 1.99 6.13 0.36
C ILE A 46 0.87 6.37 -0.62
N HIS A 47 1.18 6.29 -1.89
CA HIS A 47 0.16 6.51 -2.92
C HIS A 47 -0.76 5.30 -3.01
N THR A 48 -2.04 5.55 -3.26
CA THR A 48 -3.03 4.46 -3.33
C THR A 48 -2.66 3.44 -4.39
N HIS A 49 -2.07 3.87 -5.51
CA HIS A 49 -1.65 2.92 -6.54
C HIS A 49 -0.61 1.95 -6.03
N ASP A 50 0.31 2.42 -5.18
CA ASP A 50 1.32 1.55 -4.62
C ASP A 50 0.71 0.54 -3.66
N ILE A 51 -0.32 0.94 -2.94
CA ILE A 51 -1.07 0.03 -2.07
C ILE A 51 -1.76 -1.03 -2.93
N ASP A 52 -2.42 -0.61 -4.00
CA ASP A 52 -3.12 -1.53 -4.88
C ASP A 52 -2.15 -2.52 -5.52
N ASP A 53 -0.99 -2.04 -5.94
CA ASP A 53 0.03 -2.91 -6.52
C ASP A 53 0.56 -3.90 -5.50
N PHE A 54 0.73 -3.46 -4.26
CA PHE A 54 1.19 -4.33 -3.20
C PHE A 54 0.16 -5.44 -2.94
N ILE A 55 -1.11 -5.07 -2.91
CA ILE A 55 -2.18 -6.04 -2.72
C ILE A 55 -2.18 -7.04 -3.87
N ALA A 56 -2.09 -6.54 -5.10
CA ALA A 56 -2.10 -7.40 -6.27
C ALA A 56 -0.93 -8.37 -6.26
N ALA A 57 0.25 -7.89 -5.85
CA ALA A 57 1.43 -8.74 -5.82
C ALA A 57 1.33 -9.82 -4.75
N GLY A 58 0.51 -9.59 -3.74
CA GLY A 58 0.32 -10.57 -2.68
C GLY A 58 -0.80 -11.56 -2.93
N ARG A 59 -1.42 -11.46 -4.11
CA ARG A 59 -2.53 -12.36 -4.42
C ARG A 59 -2.04 -13.78 -4.51
N VAL A 60 -2.77 -14.66 -3.84
CA VAL A 60 -2.49 -16.08 -3.90
C VAL A 60 -3.70 -16.75 -4.54
N GLU A 61 -3.47 -17.41 -5.66
CA GLU A 61 -4.56 -18.04 -6.38
C GLU A 61 -5.14 -19.18 -5.57
N ALA A 62 -6.45 -19.30 -5.66
CA ALA A 62 -7.10 -20.40 -5.00
C ALA A 62 -6.70 -21.71 -5.68
N ARG A 63 -6.40 -22.68 -4.85
CA ARG A 63 -6.09 -23.98 -5.40
C ARG A 63 -7.40 -24.68 -5.70
N VAL A 64 -7.58 -25.07 -6.92
CA VAL A 64 -8.75 -25.79 -7.31
C VAL A 64 -8.55 -27.25 -6.98
N ASN A 65 -9.39 -27.74 -6.10
CA ASN A 65 -9.27 -29.10 -5.70
C ASN A 65 -10.29 -29.92 -6.38
N ARG A 66 -9.85 -30.69 -7.36
CA ARG A 66 -10.73 -31.42 -8.05
C ARG A 66 -10.77 -32.71 -7.57
N ARG A 67 -11.58 -33.22 -7.26
CA ARG A 67 -11.53 -34.47 -6.80
C ARG A 67 -12.63 -35.09 -6.95
#